data_9b2e25752d8b522bc7f5510b3ccab504
#
_entry.id   9b2e25752d8b522bc7f5510b3ccab504
#
_cell.length_a   1.000
_cell.length_b   1.000
_cell.length_c   1.000
_cell.angle_alpha   90.00
_cell.angle_beta   90.00
_cell.angle_gamma   90.00
#
_symmetry.space_group_name_H-M   'P 1'
#
loop_
_entity.id
_entity.type
_entity.pdbx_description
1 polymer ?
#
loop_
_entity_poly.entity_id
_entity_poly.type
_entity_poly.pdbx_seq_one_letter_code
_entity_poly.pdbx_strand_id
1 'polypeptide(L)'
;FSQVHVSEVRKLAESGAYIVDVRESAEFENGHIKGAHNIPLSQLRQRMDEIPRDIPVYLHCRSSQRSYYAICALQGNGYTNVSNISGSFLGICLYEYFNDKSENRSPIVDRYNFN
;
A
#
# COMPACT_ATOMS: atom_id res chain seq x y z
N PHE A 1 -8.11 -12.90 -6.13
CA PHE A 1 -8.47 -11.66 -5.44
C PHE A 1 -8.14 -10.45 -6.31
N SER A 2 -8.63 -9.28 -5.91
CA SER A 2 -8.51 -8.06 -6.70
C SER A 2 -7.11 -7.46 -6.60
N GLN A 3 -6.58 -6.96 -7.71
CA GLN A 3 -5.28 -6.30 -7.76
C GLN A 3 -5.36 -5.01 -8.57
N VAL A 4 -4.51 -4.05 -8.21
CA VAL A 4 -4.28 -2.84 -9.02
C VAL A 4 -2.80 -2.75 -9.35
N HIS A 5 -2.49 -2.19 -10.52
CA HIS A 5 -1.11 -2.04 -10.98
C HIS A 5 -0.48 -0.79 -10.38
N VAL A 6 0.85 -0.79 -10.24
CA VAL A 6 1.58 0.36 -9.67
C VAL A 6 1.35 1.65 -10.45
N SER A 7 1.02 1.56 -11.74
CA SER A 7 0.72 2.75 -12.55
C SER A 7 -0.55 3.48 -12.10
N GLU A 8 -1.39 2.85 -11.28
CA GLU A 8 -2.64 3.45 -10.80
C GLU A 8 -2.50 4.08 -9.41
N VAL A 9 -1.38 3.83 -8.73
CA VAL A 9 -1.23 4.20 -7.32
C VAL A 9 -1.22 5.72 -7.12
N ARG A 10 -0.58 6.47 -8.02
CA ARG A 10 -0.57 7.93 -7.90
C ARG A 10 -1.99 8.50 -7.91
N LYS A 11 -2.83 8.04 -8.81
CA LYS A 11 -4.21 8.49 -8.88
C LYS A 11 -4.96 8.18 -7.59
N LEU A 12 -4.73 6.98 -7.05
CA LEU A 12 -5.36 6.57 -5.78
C LEU A 12 -4.88 7.46 -4.64
N ALA A 13 -3.57 7.69 -4.53
CA ALA A 13 -3.02 8.51 -3.46
C ALA A 13 -3.52 9.95 -3.55
N GLU A 14 -3.55 10.51 -4.75
CA GLU A 14 -4.00 11.89 -4.96
C GLU A 14 -5.50 12.05 -4.70
N SER A 15 -6.29 11.00 -4.89
CA SER A 15 -7.73 11.04 -4.63
C SER A 15 -8.09 10.77 -3.17
N GLY A 16 -7.09 10.51 -2.31
CA GLY A 16 -7.34 10.23 -0.90
C GLY A 16 -7.81 8.81 -0.63
N ALA A 17 -7.52 7.85 -1.52
CA ALA A 17 -7.90 6.46 -1.32
C ALA A 17 -7.28 5.89 -0.05
N TYR A 18 -7.96 4.92 0.57
CA TYR A 18 -7.48 4.30 1.79
C TYR A 18 -6.42 3.25 1.45
N ILE A 19 -5.17 3.56 1.76
CA ILE A 19 -4.03 2.68 1.47
C ILE A 19 -3.45 2.18 2.78
N VAL A 20 -3.24 0.86 2.90
CA VAL A 20 -2.68 0.23 4.07
C VAL A 20 -1.32 -0.38 3.72
N ASP A 21 -0.31 0.03 4.45
CA ASP A 21 1.05 -0.50 4.34
C ASP A 21 1.23 -1.51 5.47
N VAL A 22 1.38 -2.79 5.11
CA VAL A 22 1.47 -3.86 6.11
C VAL A 22 2.91 -4.24 6.45
N ARG A 23 3.87 -3.39 6.03
CA ARG A 23 5.28 -3.58 6.43
C ARG A 23 5.45 -3.19 7.90
N GLU A 24 6.60 -3.54 8.46
CA GLU A 24 6.91 -3.14 9.83
C GLU A 24 7.10 -1.62 9.91
N SER A 25 6.89 -1.06 11.10
CA SER A 25 6.95 0.39 11.28
C SER A 25 8.31 0.98 10.90
N ALA A 26 9.40 0.26 11.13
CA ALA A 26 10.73 0.73 10.72
C ALA A 26 10.86 0.86 9.21
N GLU A 27 10.27 -0.07 8.45
CA GLU A 27 10.23 0.02 6.99
C GLU A 27 9.41 1.23 6.54
N PHE A 28 8.25 1.42 7.17
CA PHE A 28 7.37 2.54 6.88
C PHE A 28 8.06 3.87 7.10
N GLU A 29 8.79 3.99 8.20
CA GLU A 29 9.51 5.24 8.53
C GLU A 29 10.63 5.54 7.55
N ASN A 30 11.19 4.53 6.89
CA ASN A 30 12.25 4.70 5.90
C ASN A 30 11.73 4.97 4.48
N GLY A 31 10.48 5.27 4.34
CA GLY A 31 9.84 5.61 3.07
C GLY A 31 8.47 4.98 2.98
N HIS A 32 7.47 5.78 2.64
CA HIS A 32 6.08 5.30 2.52
C HIS A 32 5.29 6.24 1.61
N ILE A 33 4.12 5.78 1.17
CA ILE A 33 3.19 6.62 0.42
C ILE A 33 2.59 7.64 1.37
N LYS A 34 2.64 8.91 0.99
CA LYS A 34 2.05 9.99 1.80
C LYS A 34 0.56 9.72 2.00
N GLY A 35 0.12 9.74 3.26
CA GLY A 35 -1.27 9.47 3.62
C GLY A 35 -1.60 8.01 3.83
N ALA A 36 -0.67 7.08 3.61
CA ALA A 36 -0.92 5.66 3.87
C ALA A 36 -0.97 5.38 5.36
N HIS A 37 -1.71 4.34 5.72
CA HIS A 37 -1.85 3.89 7.10
C HIS A 37 -0.94 2.69 7.32
N ASN A 38 -0.10 2.74 8.34
CA ASN A 38 0.78 1.61 8.65
C ASN A 38 0.12 0.68 9.67
N ILE A 39 -0.22 -0.51 9.22
CA ILE A 39 -0.72 -1.58 10.10
C ILE A 39 0.11 -2.81 9.78
N PRO A 40 1.21 -3.03 10.51
CA PRO A 40 2.08 -4.19 10.26
C PRO A 40 1.30 -5.50 10.30
N LEU A 41 1.68 -6.43 9.42
CA LEU A 41 1.01 -7.73 9.36
C LEU A 41 0.96 -8.40 10.74
N SER A 42 2.03 -8.25 11.53
CA SER A 42 2.10 -8.82 12.88
C SER A 42 1.06 -8.25 13.84
N GLN A 43 0.49 -7.08 13.54
CA GLN A 43 -0.51 -6.42 14.38
C GLN A 43 -1.90 -6.43 13.75
N LEU A 44 -2.04 -7.07 12.58
CA LEU A 44 -3.27 -6.96 11.80
C LEU A 44 -4.50 -7.44 12.57
N ARG A 45 -4.38 -8.57 13.28
CA ARG A 45 -5.53 -9.12 14.01
C ARG A 45 -6.05 -8.18 15.08
N GLN A 46 -5.14 -7.57 15.85
CA GLN A 46 -5.51 -6.65 16.91
C GLN A 46 -6.05 -5.32 16.37
N ARG A 47 -5.63 -4.93 15.16
CA ARG A 47 -5.94 -3.61 14.61
C ARG A 47 -6.87 -3.67 13.41
N MET A 48 -7.44 -4.83 13.14
CA MET A 48 -8.29 -5.03 11.96
C MET A 48 -9.47 -4.04 11.92
N ASP A 49 -10.02 -3.69 13.07
CA ASP A 49 -11.15 -2.76 13.14
C ASP A 49 -10.81 -1.34 12.68
N GLU A 50 -9.54 -1.00 12.54
CA GLU A 50 -9.14 0.29 11.99
C GLU A 50 -9.36 0.35 10.47
N ILE A 51 -9.52 -0.80 9.81
CA ILE A 51 -9.68 -0.88 8.37
C ILE A 51 -11.17 -0.80 8.02
N PRO A 52 -11.58 0.17 7.20
CA PRO A 52 -13.00 0.32 6.86
C PRO A 52 -13.51 -0.84 6.00
N ARG A 53 -14.81 -1.14 6.14
CA ARG A 53 -15.48 -2.20 5.38
C ARG A 53 -16.35 -1.67 4.25
N ASP A 54 -16.56 -0.36 4.20
CA ASP A 54 -17.55 0.26 3.32
C ASP A 54 -16.95 1.13 2.21
N ILE A 55 -15.62 1.20 2.14
CA ILE A 55 -14.93 1.92 1.06
C ILE A 55 -13.81 1.03 0.52
N PRO A 56 -13.34 1.27 -0.72
CA PRO A 56 -12.21 0.49 -1.25
C PRO A 56 -10.94 0.69 -0.43
N VAL A 57 -10.25 -0.42 -0.16
CA VAL A 57 -9.00 -0.42 0.60
C VAL A 57 -7.93 -1.10 -0.25
N TYR A 58 -6.76 -0.48 -0.33
CA TYR A 58 -5.65 -0.97 -1.15
C TYR A 58 -4.47 -1.28 -0.23
N LEU A 59 -3.95 -2.51 -0.32
CA LEU A 59 -2.89 -2.95 0.58
C LEU A 59 -1.60 -3.23 -0.20
N HIS A 60 -0.48 -2.95 0.43
CA HIS A 60 0.81 -3.31 -0.12
C HIS A 60 1.80 -3.64 1.01
N CYS A 61 2.86 -4.34 0.63
CA CYS A 61 4.02 -4.51 1.49
C CYS A 61 5.27 -4.13 0.68
N ARG A 62 6.40 -4.80 0.90
CA ARG A 62 7.58 -4.49 0.09
C ARG A 62 7.56 -5.21 -1.26
N SER A 63 7.20 -6.51 -1.27
CA SER A 63 7.30 -7.34 -2.47
C SER A 63 6.10 -8.28 -2.68
N SER A 64 4.97 -8.00 -2.05
CA SER A 64 3.66 -8.62 -2.25
C SER A 64 3.30 -9.79 -1.35
N GLN A 65 4.24 -10.50 -0.73
CA GLN A 65 3.89 -11.70 0.04
C GLN A 65 3.11 -11.38 1.31
N ARG A 66 3.57 -10.38 2.08
CA ARG A 66 2.89 -10.00 3.33
C ARG A 66 1.52 -9.39 3.04
N SER A 67 1.40 -8.60 1.98
CA SER A 67 0.10 -8.01 1.62
C SER A 67 -0.87 -9.09 1.14
N TYR A 68 -0.38 -10.13 0.47
CA TYR A 68 -1.21 -11.26 0.10
C TYR A 68 -1.80 -11.95 1.36
N TYR A 69 -0.96 -12.21 2.35
CA TYR A 69 -1.42 -12.81 3.61
C TYR A 69 -2.42 -11.90 4.33
N ALA A 70 -2.17 -10.59 4.31
CA ALA A 70 -3.09 -9.63 4.92
C ALA A 70 -4.46 -9.68 4.25
N ILE A 71 -4.49 -9.72 2.93
CA ILE A 71 -5.75 -9.79 2.18
C ILE A 71 -6.50 -11.08 2.50
N CYS A 72 -5.80 -12.21 2.54
CA CYS A 72 -6.42 -13.48 2.91
C CYS A 72 -7.05 -13.43 4.30
N ALA A 73 -6.35 -12.82 5.26
CA ALA A 73 -6.86 -12.67 6.63
C ALA A 73 -8.09 -11.77 6.65
N LEU A 74 -8.06 -10.66 5.93
CA LEU A 74 -9.19 -9.75 5.87
C LEU A 74 -10.41 -10.40 5.21
N GLN A 75 -10.20 -11.08 4.08
CA GLN A 75 -11.29 -11.79 3.40
C GLN A 75 -11.87 -12.91 4.28
N GLY A 76 -11.02 -13.60 5.02
CA GLY A 76 -11.47 -14.61 5.98
C GLY A 76 -12.30 -14.03 7.11
N ASN A 77 -12.21 -12.72 7.34
CA ASN A 77 -13.01 -12.00 8.34
C ASN A 77 -14.12 -11.16 7.70
N GLY A 78 -14.49 -11.48 6.48
CA GLY A 78 -15.67 -10.90 5.83
C GLY A 78 -15.42 -9.61 5.06
N TYR A 79 -14.18 -9.17 4.89
CA TYR A 79 -13.89 -8.00 4.06
C TYR A 79 -14.06 -8.35 2.58
N THR A 80 -14.81 -7.53 1.86
CA THR A 80 -15.06 -7.71 0.43
C THR A 80 -14.51 -6.56 -0.41
N ASN A 81 -13.88 -5.58 0.24
CA ASN A 81 -13.50 -4.29 -0.34
C ASN A 81 -11.99 -4.09 -0.43
N VAL A 82 -11.21 -5.16 -0.34
CA VAL A 82 -9.75 -5.08 -0.26
C VAL A 82 -9.11 -5.52 -1.59
N SER A 83 -8.06 -4.81 -2.00
CA SER A 83 -7.30 -5.10 -3.21
C SER A 83 -5.82 -4.99 -2.92
N ASN A 84 -5.01 -5.82 -3.60
CA ASN A 84 -3.56 -5.78 -3.48
C ASN A 84 -2.97 -4.83 -4.51
N ILE A 85 -1.94 -4.08 -4.14
CA ILE A 85 -1.17 -3.29 -5.10
C ILE A 85 -0.06 -4.18 -5.64
N SER A 86 -0.19 -4.55 -6.91
CA SER A 86 0.78 -5.40 -7.60
C SER A 86 2.12 -4.68 -7.74
N GLY A 87 3.21 -5.36 -7.40
CA GLY A 87 4.55 -4.76 -7.38
C GLY A 87 4.93 -4.16 -6.04
N SER A 88 3.98 -3.88 -5.21
CA SER A 88 4.13 -3.38 -3.85
C SER A 88 5.04 -2.16 -3.77
N PHE A 89 5.67 -1.89 -2.61
CA PHE A 89 6.40 -0.64 -2.43
C PHE A 89 7.63 -0.53 -3.33
N LEU A 90 8.32 -1.64 -3.57
CA LEU A 90 9.47 -1.60 -4.49
C LEU A 90 9.03 -1.21 -5.89
N GLY A 91 7.95 -1.81 -6.38
CA GLY A 91 7.39 -1.47 -7.68
C GLY A 91 6.89 -0.02 -7.74
N ILE A 92 6.25 0.45 -6.68
CA ILE A 92 5.79 1.83 -6.57
C ILE A 92 6.98 2.80 -6.66
N CYS A 93 8.03 2.56 -5.90
CA CYS A 93 9.21 3.43 -5.90
C CYS A 93 9.89 3.45 -7.26
N LEU A 94 10.05 2.29 -7.91
CA LEU A 94 10.69 2.24 -9.23
C LEU A 94 9.86 2.98 -10.27
N TYR A 95 8.56 2.71 -10.34
CA TYR A 95 7.68 3.34 -11.30
C TYR A 95 7.60 4.85 -11.09
N GLU A 96 7.38 5.27 -9.83
CA GLU A 96 7.23 6.70 -9.52
C GLU A 96 8.53 7.46 -9.70
N TYR A 97 9.68 6.87 -9.32
CA TYR A 97 10.96 7.53 -9.49
C TYR A 97 11.22 7.91 -10.95
N PHE A 98 11.06 6.95 -11.86
CA PHE A 98 11.31 7.22 -13.27
C PHE A 98 10.35 8.26 -13.83
N ASN A 99 9.08 8.17 -13.50
CA ASN A 99 8.07 9.11 -13.99
C ASN A 99 8.21 10.49 -13.36
N ASP A 100 8.55 10.56 -12.07
CA ASP A 100 8.77 11.84 -11.39
C ASP A 100 9.95 12.58 -11.99
N LYS A 101 11.03 11.86 -12.29
CA LYS A 101 12.22 12.48 -12.87
C LYS A 101 11.97 12.93 -14.31
N SER A 102 11.31 12.12 -15.13
CA SER A 102 11.06 12.45 -16.53
C SER A 102 10.00 13.54 -16.71
N GLU A 103 9.03 13.62 -15.81
CA GLU A 103 7.92 14.57 -15.90
C GLU A 103 8.01 15.73 -14.91
N ASN A 104 9.07 15.75 -14.10
CA ASN A 104 9.29 16.78 -13.08
C ASN A 104 8.10 16.88 -12.13
N ARG A 105 7.64 15.72 -11.61
CA ARG A 105 6.50 15.65 -10.70
C ARG A 105 6.95 15.60 -9.25
N SER A 106 6.07 16.06 -8.35
CA SER A 106 6.28 15.89 -6.91
C SER A 106 6.00 14.44 -6.51
N PRO A 107 6.87 13.83 -5.68
CA PRO A 107 6.68 12.43 -5.28
C PRO A 107 5.42 12.21 -4.45
N ILE A 108 4.80 11.02 -4.63
CA ILE A 108 3.71 10.56 -3.75
C ILE A 108 4.26 9.85 -2.52
N VAL A 109 5.56 9.53 -2.52
CA VAL A 109 6.23 8.91 -1.36
C VAL A 109 7.04 9.99 -0.65
N ASP A 110 7.19 9.84 0.66
CA ASP A 110 8.03 10.77 1.43
C ASP A 110 9.51 10.54 1.14
N ARG A 111 9.87 9.30 0.78
CA ARG A 111 11.24 8.94 0.42
C ARG A 111 11.21 7.67 -0.44
N TYR A 112 11.91 7.69 -1.57
CA TYR A 112 12.10 6.46 -2.35
C TYR A 112 13.01 5.51 -1.57
N ASN A 113 12.69 4.24 -1.61
CA ASN A 113 13.52 3.21 -0.97
C ASN A 113 13.57 1.99 -1.88
N PHE A 114 14.74 1.74 -2.47
CA PHE A 114 14.94 0.66 -3.42
C PHE A 114 15.56 -0.59 -2.77
N ASN A 115 15.79 -0.56 -1.48
CA ASN A 115 16.38 -1.70 -0.75
C ASN A 115 15.35 -2.74 -0.36
#